data_267618825c361179da24b29f634a5861
#
_entry.id   267618825c361179da24b29f634a5861
#
_cell.length_a   1.000
_cell.length_b   1.000
_cell.length_c   1.000
_cell.angle_alpha   90.00
_cell.angle_beta   90.00
_cell.angle_gamma   90.00
#
_symmetry.space_group_name_H-M   'P 1'
#
loop_
_entity.id
_entity.type
_entity.pdbx_description
1 polymer ?
#
loop_
_entity_poly.entity_id
_entity_poly.type
_entity_poly.pdbx_seq_one_letter_code
_entity_poly.pdbx_strand_id
1 'polypeptide(L)'
;MSNSVEIPFSTTLLVRDTCLCLHAQRAARALARLFDDALRPAGLTNGQFSLMMSLNRPEPPPMGPVASLLAMDQTTLTAALKPLQRKGWVMVMENPKDRRRRLLVLTGEGKAVLATALPIWKETHAMLDGRLPDGGSARLRQELLAVSGMAVETPKSAGSLHRPHHSGRALGE
;
A
#
# COMPACT_ATOMS: atom_id res chain seq x y z
N MET A 1 11.67 -43.35 -3.06
CA MET A 1 12.81 -42.50 -3.43
C MET A 1 12.26 -41.09 -3.56
N SER A 2 12.56 -40.23 -2.59
CA SER A 2 12.09 -38.83 -2.61
C SER A 2 12.93 -38.10 -3.64
N ASN A 3 12.32 -37.68 -4.74
CA ASN A 3 12.98 -36.88 -5.77
C ASN A 3 13.08 -35.44 -5.21
N SER A 4 14.16 -35.14 -4.49
CA SER A 4 14.43 -33.77 -4.03
C SER A 4 14.76 -32.93 -5.25
N VAL A 5 13.85 -32.04 -5.65
CA VAL A 5 14.12 -31.04 -6.68
C VAL A 5 15.14 -30.05 -6.11
N GLU A 6 16.38 -30.16 -6.54
CA GLU A 6 17.45 -29.26 -6.13
C GLU A 6 17.38 -27.98 -6.99
N ILE A 7 17.27 -26.83 -6.34
CA ILE A 7 17.29 -25.53 -7.01
C ILE A 7 18.75 -25.02 -7.00
N PRO A 8 19.40 -24.81 -8.16
CA PRO A 8 20.77 -24.33 -8.23
C PRO A 8 20.92 -22.94 -7.59
N PHE A 9 22.02 -22.69 -6.91
CA PHE A 9 22.31 -21.38 -6.29
C PHE A 9 22.33 -20.22 -7.30
N SER A 10 22.68 -20.48 -8.55
CA SER A 10 22.58 -19.51 -9.65
C SER A 10 21.17 -18.95 -9.83
N THR A 11 20.14 -19.78 -9.62
CA THR A 11 18.73 -19.34 -9.65
C THR A 11 18.43 -18.37 -8.49
N THR A 12 18.99 -18.60 -7.32
CA THR A 12 18.86 -17.67 -6.17
C THR A 12 19.49 -16.32 -6.50
N LEU A 13 20.65 -16.30 -7.14
CA LEU A 13 21.31 -15.06 -7.57
C LEU A 13 20.49 -14.33 -8.63
N LEU A 14 19.96 -15.05 -9.62
CA LEU A 14 19.08 -14.47 -10.63
C LEU A 14 17.87 -13.78 -9.99
N VAL A 15 17.16 -14.46 -9.09
CA VAL A 15 16.01 -13.89 -8.38
C VAL A 15 16.42 -12.67 -7.55
N ARG A 16 17.54 -12.75 -6.83
CA ARG A 16 18.08 -11.61 -6.05
C ARG A 16 18.27 -10.36 -6.92
N ASP A 17 18.80 -10.54 -8.12
CA ASP A 17 19.26 -9.44 -8.97
C ASP A 17 18.15 -8.90 -9.91
N THR A 18 17.12 -9.70 -10.20
CA THR A 18 16.09 -9.33 -11.19
C THR A 18 14.67 -9.20 -10.63
N CYS A 19 14.40 -9.65 -9.40
CA CYS A 19 13.05 -9.64 -8.85
C CYS A 19 12.58 -8.22 -8.47
N LEU A 20 11.70 -7.62 -9.27
CA LEU A 20 11.12 -6.30 -9.01
C LEU A 20 10.42 -6.23 -7.65
N CYS A 21 9.68 -7.28 -7.27
CA CYS A 21 8.98 -7.32 -5.99
C CYS A 21 9.97 -7.24 -4.81
N LEU A 22 11.08 -7.97 -4.87
CA LEU A 22 12.13 -7.92 -3.86
C LEU A 22 12.74 -6.52 -3.75
N HIS A 23 13.06 -5.89 -4.88
CA HIS A 23 13.65 -4.55 -4.91
C HIS A 23 12.66 -3.49 -4.40
N ALA A 24 11.39 -3.54 -4.82
CA ALA A 24 10.35 -2.64 -4.34
C ALA A 24 10.14 -2.76 -2.82
N GLN A 25 10.06 -3.98 -2.29
CA GLN A 25 9.92 -4.20 -0.85
C GLN A 25 11.13 -3.71 -0.05
N ARG A 26 12.35 -3.91 -0.56
CA ARG A 26 13.58 -3.40 0.07
C ARG A 26 13.58 -1.88 0.12
N ALA A 27 13.25 -1.24 -1.00
CA ALA A 27 13.15 0.22 -1.10
C ALA A 27 12.07 0.76 -0.16
N ALA A 28 10.86 0.18 -0.16
CA ALA A 28 9.77 0.59 0.70
C ALA A 28 10.14 0.51 2.19
N ARG A 29 10.80 -0.58 2.62
CA ARG A 29 11.27 -0.71 4.01
C ARG A 29 12.37 0.30 4.36
N ALA A 30 13.28 0.61 3.43
CA ALA A 30 14.33 1.59 3.65
C ALA A 30 13.75 3.01 3.79
N LEU A 31 12.83 3.38 2.90
CA LEU A 31 12.12 4.66 2.94
C LEU A 31 11.27 4.79 4.21
N ALA A 32 10.52 3.73 4.57
CA ALA A 32 9.72 3.74 5.80
C ALA A 32 10.59 4.02 7.03
N ARG A 33 11.72 3.32 7.20
CA ARG A 33 12.65 3.58 8.33
C ARG A 33 13.19 5.00 8.33
N LEU A 34 13.61 5.51 7.17
CA LEU A 34 14.14 6.87 7.04
C LEU A 34 13.11 7.91 7.51
N PHE A 35 11.86 7.78 7.04
CA PHE A 35 10.80 8.72 7.41
C PHE A 35 10.28 8.48 8.84
N ASP A 36 10.27 7.26 9.35
CA ASP A 36 9.94 6.97 10.76
C ASP A 36 10.94 7.64 11.70
N ASP A 37 12.24 7.57 11.38
CA ASP A 37 13.29 8.22 12.17
C ASP A 37 13.17 9.75 12.09
N ALA A 38 12.95 10.30 10.90
CA ALA A 38 12.81 11.73 10.70
C ALA A 38 11.56 12.30 11.40
N LEU A 39 10.42 11.61 11.34
CA LEU A 39 9.15 12.07 11.89
C LEU A 39 8.97 11.79 13.39
N ARG A 40 9.90 11.04 14.00
CA ARG A 40 9.88 10.70 15.44
C ARG A 40 9.73 11.93 16.34
N PRO A 41 10.40 13.08 16.10
CA PRO A 41 10.20 14.29 16.93
C PRO A 41 8.78 14.84 16.90
N ALA A 42 8.03 14.61 15.81
CA ALA A 42 6.62 14.95 15.71
C ALA A 42 5.67 13.87 16.29
N GLY A 43 6.21 12.79 16.85
CA GLY A 43 5.46 11.69 17.43
C GLY A 43 4.72 10.81 16.40
N LEU A 44 5.14 10.85 15.13
CA LEU A 44 4.52 10.15 14.00
C LEU A 44 5.45 9.09 13.42
N THR A 45 4.84 8.02 12.90
CA THR A 45 5.47 7.15 11.90
C THR A 45 5.12 7.63 10.49
N ASN A 46 5.86 7.18 9.49
CA ASN A 46 5.56 7.45 8.08
C ASN A 46 4.13 7.02 7.69
N GLY A 47 3.71 5.83 8.11
CA GLY A 47 2.35 5.34 7.86
C GLY A 47 1.26 6.21 8.51
N GLN A 48 1.50 6.69 9.73
CA GLN A 48 0.58 7.60 10.42
C GLN A 48 0.53 8.96 9.73
N PHE A 49 1.66 9.52 9.33
CA PHE A 49 1.73 10.76 8.57
C PHE A 49 0.95 10.66 7.26
N SER A 50 1.19 9.62 6.47
CA SER A 50 0.51 9.39 5.18
C SER A 50 -1.00 9.22 5.36
N LEU A 51 -1.43 8.46 6.38
CA LEU A 51 -2.85 8.28 6.70
C LEU A 51 -3.49 9.61 7.11
N MET A 52 -2.89 10.37 8.02
CA MET A 52 -3.44 11.67 8.44
C MET A 52 -3.45 12.67 7.28
N MET A 53 -2.43 12.71 6.43
CA MET A 53 -2.39 13.55 5.22
C MET A 53 -3.49 13.18 4.23
N SER A 54 -3.85 11.92 4.09
CA SER A 54 -4.96 11.49 3.23
C SER A 54 -6.33 12.00 3.69
N LEU A 55 -6.43 12.37 4.99
CA LEU A 55 -7.64 12.94 5.61
C LEU A 55 -7.68 14.47 5.58
N ASN A 56 -6.58 15.13 5.22
CA ASN A 56 -6.51 16.60 5.14
C ASN A 56 -7.19 17.11 3.85
N ARG A 57 -8.51 17.08 3.85
CA ARG A 57 -9.38 17.44 2.73
C ARG A 57 -10.46 18.41 3.20
N PRO A 58 -11.07 19.19 2.27
CA PRO A 58 -12.19 20.08 2.58
C PRO A 58 -13.37 19.32 3.21
N GLU A 59 -13.68 18.12 2.69
CA GLU A 59 -14.73 17.25 3.20
C GLU A 59 -14.14 15.94 3.73
N PRO A 60 -14.65 15.45 4.88
CA PRO A 60 -14.21 14.18 5.46
C PRO A 60 -14.44 13.02 4.48
N PRO A 61 -13.41 12.25 4.12
CA PRO A 61 -13.55 11.14 3.20
C PRO A 61 -14.17 9.92 3.88
N PRO A 62 -14.92 9.08 3.14
CA PRO A 62 -15.30 7.75 3.61
C PRO A 62 -14.10 6.79 3.59
N MET A 63 -14.18 5.68 4.35
CA MET A 63 -13.08 4.73 4.51
C MET A 63 -12.59 4.12 3.18
N GLY A 64 -13.49 3.75 2.27
CA GLY A 64 -13.13 3.08 1.00
C GLY A 64 -12.12 3.86 0.15
N PRO A 65 -12.38 5.13 -0.21
CA PRO A 65 -11.42 5.96 -0.95
C PRO A 65 -10.07 6.15 -0.24
N VAL A 66 -10.04 6.19 1.09
CA VAL A 66 -8.79 6.29 1.86
C VAL A 66 -8.02 4.97 1.79
N ALA A 67 -8.70 3.84 1.96
CA ALA A 67 -8.10 2.51 1.82
C ALA A 67 -7.51 2.31 0.41
N SER A 68 -8.25 2.68 -0.63
CA SER A 68 -7.79 2.60 -2.02
C SER A 68 -6.55 3.49 -2.26
N LEU A 69 -6.57 4.75 -1.80
CA LEU A 69 -5.43 5.67 -1.94
C LEU A 69 -4.16 5.14 -1.29
N LEU A 70 -4.30 4.47 -0.13
CA LEU A 70 -3.17 3.94 0.64
C LEU A 70 -2.82 2.50 0.26
N ALA A 71 -3.50 1.91 -0.74
CA ALA A 71 -3.37 0.51 -1.13
C ALA A 71 -3.52 -0.46 0.06
N MET A 72 -4.48 -0.17 0.95
CA MET A 72 -4.80 -0.96 2.15
C MET A 72 -6.16 -1.64 2.02
N ASP A 73 -6.31 -2.81 2.62
CA ASP A 73 -7.64 -3.35 2.90
C ASP A 73 -8.30 -2.61 4.09
N GLN A 74 -9.61 -2.77 4.23
CA GLN A 74 -10.38 -2.08 5.28
C GLN A 74 -9.99 -2.50 6.70
N THR A 75 -9.56 -3.75 6.88
CA THR A 75 -9.12 -4.27 8.19
C THR A 75 -7.82 -3.61 8.61
N THR A 76 -6.86 -3.54 7.69
CA THR A 76 -5.58 -2.86 7.87
C THR A 76 -5.77 -1.37 8.17
N LEU A 77 -6.62 -0.68 7.39
CA LEU A 77 -6.94 0.72 7.64
C LEU A 77 -7.59 0.93 9.02
N THR A 78 -8.54 0.06 9.39
CA THR A 78 -9.20 0.14 10.71
C THR A 78 -8.18 -0.04 11.85
N ALA A 79 -7.24 -0.98 11.71
CA ALA A 79 -6.17 -1.16 12.68
C ALA A 79 -5.24 0.05 12.77
N ALA A 80 -4.88 0.66 11.63
CA ALA A 80 -4.03 1.84 11.55
C ALA A 80 -4.68 3.11 12.16
N LEU A 81 -6.01 3.21 12.10
CA LEU A 81 -6.76 4.32 12.68
C LEU A 81 -6.79 4.29 14.23
N LYS A 82 -6.81 3.10 14.85
CA LYS A 82 -6.94 2.95 16.31
C LYS A 82 -5.94 3.79 17.13
N PRO A 83 -4.62 3.77 16.86
CA PRO A 83 -3.67 4.58 17.61
C PRO A 83 -3.89 6.09 17.39
N LEU A 84 -4.33 6.53 16.21
CA LEU A 84 -4.60 7.94 15.93
C LEU A 84 -5.88 8.42 16.65
N GLN A 85 -6.89 7.56 16.72
CA GLN A 85 -8.12 7.83 17.49
C GLN A 85 -7.81 7.94 19.01
N ARG A 86 -6.99 7.03 19.55
CA ARG A 86 -6.58 7.09 20.95
C ARG A 86 -5.82 8.36 21.31
N LYS A 87 -5.09 8.93 20.36
CA LYS A 87 -4.38 10.21 20.50
C LYS A 87 -5.28 11.42 20.24
N GLY A 88 -6.55 11.23 19.85
CA GLY A 88 -7.46 12.31 19.53
C GLY A 88 -7.17 13.02 18.21
N TRP A 89 -6.27 12.51 17.38
CA TRP A 89 -5.87 13.15 16.12
C TRP A 89 -6.83 12.87 14.96
N VAL A 90 -7.56 11.77 15.05
CA VAL A 90 -8.55 11.34 14.05
C VAL A 90 -9.82 10.91 14.76
N MET A 91 -10.97 11.25 14.20
CA MET A 91 -12.29 10.77 14.62
C MET A 91 -12.97 10.00 13.49
N VAL A 92 -13.80 9.05 13.87
CA VAL A 92 -14.68 8.33 12.93
C VAL A 92 -16.11 8.74 13.25
N MET A 93 -16.80 9.29 12.23
CA MET A 93 -18.17 9.78 12.34
C MET A 93 -19.10 8.97 11.45
N GLU A 94 -20.39 8.94 11.80
CA GLU A 94 -21.41 8.45 10.88
C GLU A 94 -21.63 9.45 9.75
N ASN A 95 -21.81 8.93 8.53
CA ASN A 95 -22.19 9.80 7.41
C ASN A 95 -23.69 10.15 7.55
N PRO A 96 -24.04 11.43 7.68
CA PRO A 96 -25.45 11.84 7.82
C PRO A 96 -26.32 11.49 6.60
N LYS A 97 -25.69 11.33 5.42
CA LYS A 97 -26.36 10.95 4.16
C LYS A 97 -26.49 9.43 4.00
N ASP A 98 -25.63 8.64 4.64
CA ASP A 98 -25.65 7.18 4.58
C ASP A 98 -25.01 6.61 5.83
N ARG A 99 -25.80 6.23 6.82
CA ARG A 99 -25.34 5.70 8.13
C ARG A 99 -24.51 4.41 8.03
N ARG A 100 -24.53 3.73 6.90
CA ARG A 100 -23.68 2.55 6.65
C ARG A 100 -22.24 2.93 6.35
N ARG A 101 -21.98 4.19 6.01
CA ARG A 101 -20.64 4.70 5.69
C ARG A 101 -20.10 5.48 6.86
N ARG A 102 -18.84 5.21 7.19
CA ARG A 102 -18.10 5.97 8.19
C ARG A 102 -17.23 7.01 7.51
N LEU A 103 -17.24 8.23 8.05
CA LEU A 103 -16.37 9.32 7.60
C LEU A 103 -15.18 9.45 8.55
N LEU A 104 -14.02 9.72 7.99
CA LEU A 104 -12.77 9.91 8.71
C LEU A 104 -12.48 11.40 8.81
N VAL A 105 -12.35 11.90 10.01
CA VAL A 105 -12.17 13.34 10.29
C VAL A 105 -10.81 13.56 10.93
N LEU A 106 -9.99 14.41 10.31
CA LEU A 106 -8.79 14.93 10.93
C LEU A 106 -9.17 16.05 11.90
N THR A 107 -8.84 15.88 13.16
CA THR A 107 -9.19 16.87 14.22
C THR A 107 -8.28 18.10 14.15
N GLY A 108 -8.62 19.15 14.94
CA GLY A 108 -7.74 20.31 15.09
C GLY A 108 -6.36 19.94 15.66
N GLU A 109 -6.32 19.04 16.64
CA GLU A 109 -5.07 18.51 17.20
C GLU A 109 -4.27 17.72 16.14
N GLY A 110 -4.94 16.86 15.36
CA GLY A 110 -4.32 16.15 14.27
C GLY A 110 -3.73 17.08 13.21
N LYS A 111 -4.41 18.20 12.87
CA LYS A 111 -3.89 19.23 11.96
C LYS A 111 -2.66 19.92 12.54
N ALA A 112 -2.64 20.22 13.83
CA ALA A 112 -1.48 20.83 14.50
C ALA A 112 -0.26 19.91 14.44
N VAL A 113 -0.43 18.60 14.70
CA VAL A 113 0.63 17.61 14.59
C VAL A 113 1.16 17.51 13.14
N LEU A 114 0.28 17.50 12.15
CA LEU A 114 0.69 17.51 10.73
C LEU A 114 1.46 18.78 10.36
N ALA A 115 1.05 19.95 10.87
CA ALA A 115 1.75 21.20 10.63
C ALA A 115 3.19 21.16 11.15
N THR A 116 3.44 20.51 12.30
CA THR A 116 4.77 20.28 12.85
C THR A 116 5.58 19.27 12.02
N ALA A 117 4.94 18.23 11.53
CA ALA A 117 5.60 17.16 10.77
C ALA A 117 5.92 17.55 9.33
N LEU A 118 5.16 18.45 8.72
CA LEU A 118 5.28 18.80 7.31
C LEU A 118 6.66 19.39 6.91
N PRO A 119 7.28 20.31 7.66
CA PRO A 119 8.63 20.78 7.33
C PRO A 119 9.67 19.66 7.41
N ILE A 120 9.59 18.76 8.40
CA ILE A 120 10.47 17.61 8.53
C ILE A 120 10.35 16.69 7.31
N TRP A 121 9.11 16.40 6.90
CA TRP A 121 8.84 15.61 5.71
C TRP A 121 9.40 16.24 4.43
N LYS A 122 9.25 17.56 4.27
CA LYS A 122 9.81 18.32 3.11
C LYS A 122 11.33 18.23 3.06
N GLU A 123 12.00 18.44 4.18
CA GLU A 123 13.45 18.37 4.27
C GLU A 123 13.97 16.97 3.96
N THR A 124 13.32 15.93 4.52
CA THR A 124 13.66 14.53 4.24
C THR A 124 13.50 14.19 2.75
N HIS A 125 12.45 14.70 2.11
CA HIS A 125 12.26 14.54 0.66
C HIS A 125 13.32 15.26 -0.15
N ALA A 126 13.66 16.52 0.19
CA ALA A 126 14.71 17.28 -0.50
C ALA A 126 16.06 16.54 -0.43
N MET A 127 16.39 15.95 0.73
CA MET A 127 17.59 15.14 0.88
C MET A 127 17.57 13.89 -0.02
N LEU A 128 16.42 13.22 -0.14
CA LEU A 128 16.27 12.06 -1.04
C LEU A 128 16.37 12.47 -2.51
N ASP A 129 15.74 13.58 -2.90
CA ASP A 129 15.81 14.10 -4.25
C ASP A 129 17.27 14.39 -4.67
N GLY A 130 18.07 14.93 -3.77
CA GLY A 130 19.51 15.15 -4.00
C GLY A 130 20.36 13.86 -4.12
N ARG A 131 19.85 12.71 -3.75
CA ARG A 131 20.52 11.40 -3.90
C ARG A 131 20.17 10.67 -5.19
N LEU A 132 19.12 11.13 -5.88
CA LEU A 132 18.67 10.54 -7.14
C LEU A 132 19.20 11.38 -8.31
N PRO A 133 19.41 10.79 -9.50
CA PRO A 133 19.74 11.54 -10.70
C PRO A 133 18.67 12.60 -11.01
N ASP A 134 19.03 13.65 -11.74
CA ASP A 134 18.12 14.73 -12.14
C ASP A 134 16.81 14.20 -12.70
N GLY A 135 15.69 14.64 -12.12
CA GLY A 135 14.35 14.14 -12.43
C GLY A 135 14.06 12.72 -11.94
N GLY A 136 14.99 12.07 -11.23
CA GLY A 136 14.89 10.68 -10.79
C GLY A 136 13.70 10.42 -9.87
N SER A 137 13.42 11.31 -8.93
CA SER A 137 12.26 11.17 -8.02
C SER A 137 10.92 11.19 -8.75
N ALA A 138 10.77 12.09 -9.74
CA ALA A 138 9.54 12.18 -10.52
C ALA A 138 9.35 10.93 -11.39
N ARG A 139 10.41 10.49 -12.07
CA ARG A 139 10.40 9.26 -12.87
C ARG A 139 10.11 8.04 -12.02
N LEU A 140 10.78 7.87 -10.88
CA LEU A 140 10.57 6.75 -9.97
C LEU A 140 9.11 6.70 -9.48
N ARG A 141 8.51 7.84 -9.11
CA ARG A 141 7.08 7.88 -8.73
C ARG A 141 6.17 7.42 -9.85
N GLN A 142 6.43 7.82 -11.10
CA GLN A 142 5.65 7.38 -12.27
C GLN A 142 5.78 5.88 -12.52
N GLU A 143 6.99 5.33 -12.45
CA GLU A 143 7.26 3.90 -12.59
C GLU A 143 6.56 3.07 -11.49
N LEU A 144 6.63 3.52 -10.24
CA LEU A 144 5.93 2.88 -9.12
C LEU A 144 4.40 2.93 -9.28
N LEU A 145 3.85 4.04 -9.77
CA LEU A 145 2.41 4.15 -10.07
C LEU A 145 2.00 3.19 -11.18
N ALA A 146 2.79 3.06 -12.24
CA ALA A 146 2.52 2.13 -13.33
C ALA A 146 2.49 0.67 -12.82
N VAL A 147 3.47 0.28 -12.00
CA VAL A 147 3.50 -1.05 -11.38
C VAL A 147 2.30 -1.28 -10.45
N SER A 148 1.90 -0.28 -9.67
CA SER A 148 0.74 -0.36 -8.77
C SER A 148 -0.58 -0.52 -9.54
N GLY A 149 -0.73 0.14 -10.70
CA GLY A 149 -1.89 0.00 -11.58
C GLY A 149 -2.00 -1.40 -12.21
N MET A 150 -0.86 -2.01 -12.55
CA MET A 150 -0.84 -3.36 -13.13
C MET A 150 -1.28 -4.45 -12.13
N ALA A 151 -1.10 -4.23 -10.83
CA ALA A 151 -1.51 -5.18 -9.77
C ALA A 151 -3.05 -5.31 -9.63
N VAL A 152 -3.84 -4.42 -10.23
CA VAL A 152 -5.31 -4.45 -10.19
C VAL A 152 -5.89 -5.34 -11.29
N GLU A 153 -5.14 -5.63 -12.35
CA GLU A 153 -5.54 -6.50 -13.46
C GLU A 153 -4.95 -7.92 -13.33
N THR A 154 -5.27 -8.64 -12.26
CA THR A 154 -5.01 -10.08 -12.26
C THR A 154 -6.02 -10.75 -13.20
N PRO A 155 -5.58 -11.45 -14.27
CA PRO A 155 -6.51 -12.20 -15.09
C PRO A 155 -7.20 -13.25 -14.20
N LYS A 156 -8.53 -13.23 -14.17
CA LYS A 156 -9.33 -14.30 -13.58
C LYS A 156 -8.84 -15.60 -14.21
N SER A 157 -8.38 -16.53 -13.38
CA SER A 157 -7.91 -17.84 -13.80
C SER A 157 -8.87 -18.40 -14.86
N ALA A 158 -8.32 -18.70 -16.03
CA ALA A 158 -9.05 -19.36 -17.11
C ALA A 158 -9.74 -20.61 -16.54
N GLY A 159 -11.07 -20.59 -16.63
CA GLY A 159 -11.94 -21.62 -16.08
C GLY A 159 -11.54 -23.01 -16.54
N SER A 160 -11.65 -23.91 -15.62
CA SER A 160 -11.90 -25.34 -15.73
C SER A 160 -12.06 -25.83 -17.17
N LEU A 161 -11.04 -26.54 -17.64
CA LEU A 161 -11.14 -27.40 -18.82
C LEU A 161 -12.32 -28.37 -18.65
N HIS A 162 -13.38 -28.10 -19.39
CA HIS A 162 -14.53 -28.97 -19.53
C HIS A 162 -14.04 -30.31 -20.18
N ARG A 163 -13.97 -31.37 -19.41
CA ARG A 163 -13.75 -32.72 -19.93
C ARG A 163 -14.94 -33.11 -20.78
N PRO A 164 -14.78 -33.49 -22.05
CA PRO A 164 -15.88 -34.05 -22.83
C PRO A 164 -16.22 -35.44 -22.28
N HIS A 165 -17.46 -35.63 -21.90
CA HIS A 165 -18.04 -36.96 -21.63
C HIS A 165 -18.04 -37.78 -22.94
N HIS A 166 -17.24 -38.80 -22.97
CA HIS A 166 -17.40 -39.88 -23.94
C HIS A 166 -18.63 -40.73 -23.53
N SER A 167 -19.72 -40.47 -24.20
CA SER A 167 -20.87 -41.42 -24.24
C SER A 167 -20.54 -42.56 -25.19
N GLY A 168 -20.10 -43.67 -24.64
CA GLY A 168 -20.02 -44.95 -25.36
C GLY A 168 -21.42 -45.42 -25.72
N ARG A 169 -21.71 -45.44 -27.00
CA ARG A 169 -22.91 -46.07 -27.60
C ARG A 169 -22.55 -47.52 -27.82
N ALA A 170 -23.08 -48.41 -26.98
CA ALA A 170 -23.12 -49.83 -27.25
C ALA A 170 -24.20 -50.11 -28.31
N LEU A 171 -23.79 -50.71 -29.43
CA LEU A 171 -24.70 -51.38 -30.38
C LEU A 171 -24.82 -52.84 -29.92
N GLY A 172 -26.06 -53.23 -29.70
CA GLY A 172 -26.42 -54.61 -29.45
C GLY A 172 -26.76 -55.35 -30.74
N GLU A 173 -26.52 -56.60 -30.67
CA GLU A 173 -27.38 -57.62 -31.21
C GLU A 173 -27.81 -58.54 -30.09
#